data_1a8c53587784cf32484e73c93a551fa5
#
_entry.id   1a8c53587784cf32484e73c93a551fa5
#
_cell.length_a   1.000
_cell.length_b   1.000
_cell.length_c   1.000
_cell.angle_alpha   90.00
_cell.angle_beta   90.00
_cell.angle_gamma   90.00
#
_symmetry.space_group_name_H-M   'P 1'
#
loop_
_entity.id
_entity.type
_entity.pdbx_description
1 polymer ?
#
loop_
_entity_poly.entity_id
_entity_poly.type
_entity_poly.pdbx_seq_one_letter_code
_entity_poly.pdbx_strand_id
1 'polypeptide(L)'
;MYDWLTDPVAPAVLVTVARVEGSGPREPGTKMLVTTDKACDTIGGGHLEMRAIDIARQMLTGQAVRYERFALGPSLGQCCGGVVYLLFERIDSRLGAVMAALRARQREDCWRLTAIDGPAAVALFDSHGQTIAGADPGVPAFARDRGAHLMQDQTGRRWMVDPCLAPRAHLTLFGAGHVGAAIVRALAELPCTVTWVDEREDMFPAAIPANVTVEASELPEACVAEAPPHSSYLVMTHNHALDQRLTEAIMRREDVHWFGLIGSKTKRMQFEHRLQARGVDQARIDAMVCPIGIAGITNKAPAVIAASVCAQLLGVWEAQQAARLPQQPDLTATLLRAAGSNPHQF
;
A
#
# COMPACT_ATOMS: atom_id res chain seq x y z
N MET A 1 5.77 8.29 -1.42
CA MET A 1 4.80 9.03 -2.28
C MET A 1 4.95 8.45 -3.68
N TYR A 2 3.86 8.11 -4.34
CA TYR A 2 3.92 7.61 -5.71
C TYR A 2 4.35 8.73 -6.65
N ASP A 3 5.40 8.53 -7.43
CA ASP A 3 5.95 9.55 -8.34
C ASP A 3 4.98 9.92 -9.46
N TRP A 4 4.11 8.96 -9.88
CA TRP A 4 3.05 9.21 -10.86
C TRP A 4 2.00 10.24 -10.40
N LEU A 5 1.87 10.47 -9.09
CA LEU A 5 0.90 11.41 -8.52
C LEU A 5 1.48 12.83 -8.35
N THR A 6 2.76 13.05 -8.66
CA THR A 6 3.36 14.38 -8.62
C THR A 6 2.71 15.31 -9.65
N ASP A 7 2.79 16.63 -9.42
CA ASP A 7 2.26 17.60 -10.36
C ASP A 7 3.26 17.76 -11.53
N PRO A 8 2.90 17.37 -12.75
CA PRO A 8 3.83 17.50 -13.87
C PRO A 8 3.97 18.97 -14.27
N VAL A 9 5.21 19.45 -14.33
CA VAL A 9 5.56 20.81 -14.83
C VAL A 9 5.38 20.91 -16.35
N ALA A 10 5.27 19.79 -17.06
CA ALA A 10 5.16 19.67 -18.52
C ALA A 10 3.92 18.85 -18.90
N PRO A 11 3.48 18.90 -20.17
CA PRO A 11 2.46 17.99 -20.66
C PRO A 11 2.80 16.54 -20.32
N ALA A 12 1.82 15.79 -19.80
CA ALA A 12 2.02 14.42 -19.36
C ALA A 12 0.83 13.50 -19.69
N VAL A 13 1.10 12.21 -19.73
CA VAL A 13 0.11 11.14 -19.89
C VAL A 13 0.25 10.16 -18.72
N LEU A 14 -0.85 9.90 -18.04
CA LEU A 14 -0.95 8.85 -17.05
C LEU A 14 -1.26 7.53 -17.76
N VAL A 15 -0.43 6.52 -17.54
CA VAL A 15 -0.61 5.16 -18.06
C VAL A 15 -1.00 4.28 -16.89
N THR A 16 -2.13 3.58 -16.98
CA THR A 16 -2.64 2.68 -15.93
C THR A 16 -2.81 1.27 -16.48
N VAL A 17 -2.36 0.26 -15.76
CA VAL A 17 -2.72 -1.13 -16.03
C VAL A 17 -4.20 -1.31 -15.66
N ALA A 18 -5.07 -1.41 -16.66
CA ALA A 18 -6.51 -1.45 -16.44
C ALA A 18 -7.04 -2.87 -16.22
N ARG A 19 -6.43 -3.85 -16.90
CA ARG A 19 -6.82 -5.26 -16.79
C ARG A 19 -5.66 -6.17 -17.19
N VAL A 20 -5.60 -7.33 -16.58
CA VAL A 20 -4.65 -8.41 -16.92
C VAL A 20 -5.41 -9.71 -17.08
N GLU A 21 -5.12 -10.45 -18.14
CA GLU A 21 -5.62 -11.81 -18.39
C GLU A 21 -4.43 -12.77 -18.44
N GLY A 22 -4.44 -13.80 -17.61
CA GLY A 22 -3.30 -14.67 -17.43
C GLY A 22 -2.17 -14.02 -16.64
N SER A 23 -0.91 -14.35 -16.96
CA SER A 23 0.26 -13.79 -16.26
C SER A 23 0.66 -12.43 -16.83
N GLY A 24 0.76 -11.41 -15.99
CA GLY A 24 1.20 -10.07 -16.34
C GLY A 24 2.36 -9.57 -15.46
N PRO A 25 3.11 -8.56 -15.89
CA PRO A 25 4.25 -8.04 -15.14
C PRO A 25 3.85 -7.24 -13.89
N ARG A 26 2.64 -6.68 -13.86
CA ARG A 26 2.08 -5.90 -12.74
C ARG A 26 0.56 -6.07 -12.67
N GLU A 27 0.00 -5.83 -11.48
CA GLU A 27 -1.43 -5.92 -11.20
C GLU A 27 -2.21 -4.74 -11.79
N PRO A 28 -3.53 -4.91 -12.07
CA PRO A 28 -4.43 -3.81 -12.38
C PRO A 28 -4.40 -2.71 -11.31
N GLY A 29 -4.42 -1.45 -11.75
CA GLY A 29 -4.29 -0.27 -10.90
C GLY A 29 -2.86 0.28 -10.83
N THR A 30 -1.83 -0.47 -11.26
CA THR A 30 -0.45 0.03 -11.36
C THR A 30 -0.36 1.15 -12.39
N LYS A 31 0.40 2.20 -12.07
CA LYS A 31 0.47 3.44 -12.85
C LYS A 31 1.91 3.84 -13.18
N MET A 32 2.04 4.58 -14.27
CA MET A 32 3.27 5.24 -14.70
C MET A 32 2.89 6.60 -15.29
N LEU A 33 3.63 7.65 -14.94
CA LEU A 33 3.47 8.99 -15.51
C LEU A 33 4.54 9.23 -16.58
N VAL A 34 4.14 9.60 -17.78
CA VAL A 34 5.05 9.85 -18.91
C VAL A 34 4.97 11.31 -19.34
N THR A 35 6.12 11.97 -19.34
CA THR A 35 6.31 13.30 -19.93
C THR A 35 7.14 13.20 -21.23
N THR A 36 7.44 14.32 -21.84
CA THR A 36 8.35 14.37 -23.01
C THR A 36 9.69 13.69 -22.70
N ASP A 37 10.25 13.95 -21.52
CA ASP A 37 11.64 13.60 -21.20
C ASP A 37 11.76 12.46 -20.18
N LYS A 38 10.71 12.22 -19.38
CA LYS A 38 10.76 11.29 -18.23
C LYS A 38 9.61 10.28 -18.27
N ALA A 39 9.84 9.14 -17.66
CA ALA A 39 8.81 8.26 -17.15
C ALA A 39 9.04 8.10 -15.64
N CYS A 40 7.98 8.24 -14.83
CA CYS A 40 8.00 8.11 -13.37
C CYS A 40 7.14 6.92 -12.98
N ASP A 41 7.64 6.08 -12.07
CA ASP A 41 7.10 4.76 -11.74
C ASP A 41 7.17 3.77 -12.93
N THR A 42 6.61 2.57 -12.80
CA THR A 42 6.71 1.51 -13.79
C THR A 42 5.45 0.64 -13.86
N ILE A 43 5.10 0.22 -15.06
CA ILE A 43 4.05 -0.78 -15.31
C ILE A 43 4.61 -2.20 -15.50
N GLY A 44 5.89 -2.42 -15.14
CA GLY A 44 6.54 -3.73 -15.14
C GLY A 44 7.78 -3.84 -16.04
N GLY A 45 8.20 -2.76 -16.65
CA GLY A 45 9.43 -2.73 -17.47
C GLY A 45 9.34 -3.44 -18.82
N GLY A 46 10.49 -3.57 -19.47
CA GLY A 46 10.64 -4.30 -20.72
C GLY A 46 9.93 -3.67 -21.93
N HIS A 47 9.64 -4.50 -22.93
CA HIS A 47 9.05 -4.07 -24.20
C HIS A 47 7.65 -3.46 -24.07
N LEU A 48 6.82 -3.97 -23.14
CA LEU A 48 5.49 -3.41 -22.88
C LEU A 48 5.60 -1.95 -22.44
N GLU A 49 6.47 -1.67 -21.48
CA GLU A 49 6.68 -0.32 -20.97
C GLU A 49 7.26 0.61 -22.02
N MET A 50 8.25 0.17 -22.78
CA MET A 50 8.80 0.96 -23.91
C MET A 50 7.70 1.35 -24.91
N ARG A 51 6.88 0.41 -25.33
CA ARG A 51 5.73 0.66 -26.23
C ARG A 51 4.72 1.61 -25.63
N ALA A 52 4.43 1.45 -24.33
CA ALA A 52 3.54 2.36 -23.61
C ALA A 52 4.09 3.79 -23.55
N ILE A 53 5.38 3.96 -23.29
CA ILE A 53 6.04 5.27 -23.31
C ILE A 53 5.94 5.92 -24.69
N ASP A 54 6.18 5.19 -25.77
CA ASP A 54 6.08 5.72 -27.15
C ASP A 54 4.65 6.18 -27.46
N ILE A 55 3.65 5.39 -27.10
CA ILE A 55 2.24 5.74 -27.27
C ILE A 55 1.87 6.97 -26.42
N ALA A 56 2.28 7.00 -25.15
CA ALA A 56 2.03 8.12 -24.26
C ALA A 56 2.63 9.42 -24.81
N ARG A 57 3.86 9.39 -25.33
CA ARG A 57 4.51 10.55 -25.96
C ARG A 57 3.77 11.04 -27.20
N GLN A 58 3.25 10.14 -28.02
CA GLN A 58 2.41 10.51 -29.16
C GLN A 58 1.10 11.17 -28.73
N MET A 59 0.59 10.83 -27.55
CA MET A 59 -0.67 11.38 -27.00
C MET A 59 -0.49 12.74 -26.31
N LEU A 60 0.71 13.23 -26.07
CA LEU A 60 0.94 14.51 -25.36
C LEU A 60 0.21 15.70 -26.01
N THR A 61 0.02 15.71 -27.31
CA THR A 61 -0.66 16.78 -28.07
C THR A 61 -1.94 16.32 -28.77
N GLY A 62 -2.36 15.05 -28.58
CA GLY A 62 -3.44 14.43 -29.36
C GLY A 62 -4.64 14.02 -28.52
N GLN A 63 -5.02 12.77 -28.65
CA GLN A 63 -6.18 12.16 -28.01
C GLN A 63 -6.12 12.27 -26.48
N ALA A 64 -7.26 12.52 -25.84
CA ALA A 64 -7.34 12.68 -24.38
C ALA A 64 -7.29 11.34 -23.64
N VAL A 65 -7.92 10.29 -24.17
CA VAL A 65 -8.01 8.96 -23.56
C VAL A 65 -7.84 7.90 -24.64
N ARG A 66 -7.07 6.85 -24.34
CA ARG A 66 -6.90 5.66 -25.18
C ARG A 66 -6.87 4.41 -24.33
N TYR A 67 -7.62 3.39 -24.74
CA TYR A 67 -7.64 2.08 -24.11
C TYR A 67 -7.13 1.06 -25.12
N GLU A 68 -6.07 0.30 -24.78
CA GLU A 68 -5.39 -0.56 -25.73
C GLU A 68 -5.03 -1.92 -25.14
N ARG A 69 -5.10 -2.96 -25.96
CA ARG A 69 -4.81 -4.35 -25.63
C ARG A 69 -3.41 -4.73 -26.10
N PHE A 70 -2.61 -5.30 -25.21
CA PHE A 70 -1.28 -5.82 -25.49
C PHE A 70 -1.23 -7.32 -25.19
N ALA A 71 -1.02 -8.14 -26.21
CA ALA A 71 -0.73 -9.56 -26.03
C ALA A 71 0.75 -9.73 -25.69
N LEU A 72 1.04 -10.22 -24.47
CA LEU A 72 2.38 -10.56 -24.03
C LEU A 72 2.77 -11.91 -24.64
N GLY A 73 3.81 -11.95 -25.40
CA GLY A 73 4.23 -13.18 -26.06
C GLY A 73 5.52 -12.99 -26.83
N PRO A 74 5.91 -13.94 -27.68
CA PRO A 74 7.15 -13.86 -28.46
C PRO A 74 7.29 -12.57 -29.28
N SER A 75 6.16 -11.97 -29.71
CA SER A 75 6.13 -10.70 -30.46
C SER A 75 6.58 -9.49 -29.61
N LEU A 76 6.54 -9.57 -28.28
CA LEU A 76 7.05 -8.54 -27.35
C LEU A 76 8.29 -9.04 -26.58
N GLY A 77 8.87 -10.18 -26.97
CA GLY A 77 10.08 -10.72 -26.34
C GLY A 77 9.93 -11.04 -24.85
N GLN A 78 8.69 -11.30 -24.39
CA GLN A 78 8.40 -11.61 -22.99
C GLN A 78 8.04 -13.08 -22.82
N CYS A 79 8.51 -13.70 -21.73
CA CYS A 79 8.16 -15.05 -21.34
C CYS A 79 6.74 -15.19 -20.74
N CYS A 80 6.10 -14.08 -20.42
CA CYS A 80 4.72 -14.04 -19.91
C CYS A 80 3.74 -14.20 -21.08
N GLY A 81 2.87 -15.20 -21.03
CA GLY A 81 1.88 -15.50 -22.09
C GLY A 81 0.52 -14.81 -21.90
N GLY A 82 0.40 -13.77 -21.06
CA GLY A 82 -0.87 -13.13 -20.77
C GLY A 82 -1.23 -11.96 -21.71
N VAL A 83 -2.31 -11.28 -21.38
CA VAL A 83 -2.78 -10.07 -22.07
C VAL A 83 -2.91 -8.95 -21.06
N VAL A 84 -2.34 -7.79 -21.39
CA VAL A 84 -2.45 -6.57 -20.57
C VAL A 84 -3.25 -5.52 -21.33
N TYR A 85 -4.16 -4.87 -20.65
CA TYR A 85 -4.89 -3.73 -21.15
C TYR A 85 -4.41 -2.48 -20.46
N LEU A 86 -3.97 -1.48 -21.22
CA LEU A 86 -3.48 -0.21 -20.70
C LEU A 86 -4.47 0.90 -21.02
N LEU A 87 -4.69 1.76 -20.03
CA LEU A 87 -5.44 3.00 -20.16
C LEU A 87 -4.43 4.16 -20.15
N PHE A 88 -4.48 4.97 -21.20
CA PHE A 88 -3.67 6.18 -21.37
C PHE A 88 -4.58 7.39 -21.21
N GLU A 89 -4.21 8.33 -20.36
CA GLU A 89 -4.98 9.52 -20.05
C GLU A 89 -4.07 10.75 -20.14
N ARG A 90 -4.27 11.60 -21.13
CA ARG A 90 -3.56 12.86 -21.19
C ARG A 90 -4.02 13.77 -20.06
N ILE A 91 -3.07 14.32 -19.29
CA ILE A 91 -3.39 15.22 -18.19
C ILE A 91 -3.85 16.56 -18.78
N ASP A 92 -5.14 16.82 -18.65
CA ASP A 92 -5.80 18.10 -18.89
C ASP A 92 -6.26 18.72 -17.56
N SER A 93 -6.96 19.86 -17.60
CA SER A 93 -7.45 20.52 -16.40
C SER A 93 -8.37 19.65 -15.55
N ARG A 94 -9.15 18.73 -16.17
CA ARG A 94 -10.08 17.82 -15.48
C ARG A 94 -9.33 16.75 -14.71
N LEU A 95 -8.44 16.03 -15.38
CA LEU A 95 -7.62 15.00 -14.73
C LEU A 95 -6.67 15.63 -13.73
N GLY A 96 -6.11 16.80 -14.02
CA GLY A 96 -5.28 17.56 -13.08
C GLY A 96 -6.00 17.91 -11.79
N ALA A 97 -7.26 18.32 -11.85
CA ALA A 97 -8.09 18.58 -10.67
C ALA A 97 -8.33 17.31 -9.83
N VAL A 98 -8.62 16.18 -10.49
CA VAL A 98 -8.78 14.88 -9.83
C VAL A 98 -7.48 14.43 -9.17
N MET A 99 -6.34 14.56 -9.85
CA MET A 99 -5.02 14.23 -9.28
C MET A 99 -4.67 15.14 -8.08
N ALA A 100 -4.97 16.43 -8.16
CA ALA A 100 -4.77 17.36 -7.04
C ALA A 100 -5.63 16.99 -5.82
N ALA A 101 -6.91 16.65 -6.05
CA ALA A 101 -7.80 16.19 -4.99
C ALA A 101 -7.33 14.87 -4.36
N LEU A 102 -6.80 13.95 -5.17
CA LEU A 102 -6.25 12.68 -4.70
C LEU A 102 -4.95 12.90 -3.89
N ARG A 103 -4.07 13.81 -4.32
CA ARG A 103 -2.87 14.20 -3.54
C ARG A 103 -3.22 14.72 -2.15
N ALA A 104 -4.27 15.51 -2.04
CA ALA A 104 -4.74 16.04 -0.75
C ALA A 104 -5.31 14.95 0.17
N ARG A 105 -5.66 13.77 -0.37
CA ARG A 105 -6.37 12.69 0.34
C ARG A 105 -5.60 11.36 0.38
N GLN A 106 -4.29 11.38 0.37
CA GLN A 106 -3.46 10.15 0.38
C GLN A 106 -3.67 9.24 1.61
N ARG A 107 -4.30 9.76 2.66
CA ARG A 107 -4.65 9.00 3.88
C ARG A 107 -6.12 8.60 3.94
N GLU A 108 -6.87 8.83 2.87
CA GLU A 108 -8.29 8.49 2.74
C GLU A 108 -8.49 7.50 1.60
N ASP A 109 -9.48 6.63 1.75
CA ASP A 109 -9.88 5.74 0.66
C ASP A 109 -10.63 6.55 -0.40
N CYS A 110 -10.14 6.50 -1.62
CA CYS A 110 -10.77 7.14 -2.76
C CYS A 110 -10.91 6.14 -3.91
N TRP A 111 -11.87 6.39 -4.80
CA TRP A 111 -12.05 5.63 -6.04
C TRP A 111 -12.07 6.58 -7.22
N ARG A 112 -11.14 6.38 -8.14
CA ARG A 112 -11.08 7.11 -9.38
C ARG A 112 -11.82 6.35 -10.47
N LEU A 113 -12.69 7.03 -11.19
CA LEU A 113 -13.37 6.49 -12.36
C LEU A 113 -12.90 7.21 -13.61
N THR A 114 -12.54 6.45 -14.64
CA THR A 114 -12.19 7.01 -15.95
C THR A 114 -12.99 6.32 -17.05
N ALA A 115 -13.66 7.10 -17.89
CA ALA A 115 -14.34 6.58 -19.05
C ALA A 115 -13.33 6.07 -20.08
N ILE A 116 -13.47 4.82 -20.50
CA ILE A 116 -12.59 4.19 -21.50
C ILE A 116 -13.14 4.27 -22.92
N ASP A 117 -14.38 4.72 -23.08
CA ASP A 117 -15.03 4.98 -24.35
C ASP A 117 -15.85 6.27 -24.31
N GLY A 118 -16.26 6.75 -25.49
CA GLY A 118 -16.99 8.01 -25.62
C GLY A 118 -16.16 9.25 -25.29
N PRO A 119 -16.78 10.38 -24.93
CA PRO A 119 -16.09 11.59 -24.53
C PRO A 119 -15.26 11.37 -23.27
N ALA A 120 -14.06 11.98 -23.18
CA ALA A 120 -13.21 11.87 -22.02
C ALA A 120 -13.91 12.39 -20.75
N ALA A 121 -13.97 11.55 -19.72
CA ALA A 121 -14.55 11.89 -18.43
C ALA A 121 -13.80 11.15 -17.32
N VAL A 122 -13.61 11.83 -16.21
CA VAL A 122 -12.95 11.31 -15.01
C VAL A 122 -13.66 11.86 -13.77
N ALA A 123 -13.71 11.06 -12.72
CA ALA A 123 -14.29 11.43 -11.44
C ALA A 123 -13.49 10.81 -10.29
N LEU A 124 -13.56 11.42 -9.12
CA LEU A 124 -13.02 10.94 -7.86
C LEU A 124 -14.13 10.91 -6.81
N PHE A 125 -14.22 9.80 -6.09
CA PHE A 125 -15.21 9.55 -5.05
C PHE A 125 -14.53 9.21 -3.73
N ASP A 126 -15.21 9.55 -2.64
CA ASP A 126 -14.83 9.11 -1.30
C ASP A 126 -15.38 7.70 -0.98
N SER A 127 -15.11 7.23 0.23
CA SER A 127 -15.59 5.93 0.73
C SER A 127 -17.11 5.83 0.90
N HIS A 128 -17.82 6.95 0.86
CA HIS A 128 -19.28 7.04 0.94
C HIS A 128 -19.94 7.16 -0.43
N GLY A 129 -19.16 7.17 -1.50
CA GLY A 129 -19.65 7.34 -2.87
C GLY A 129 -19.98 8.79 -3.22
N GLN A 130 -19.52 9.76 -2.42
CA GLN A 130 -19.70 11.18 -2.75
C GLN A 130 -18.62 11.65 -3.72
N THR A 131 -19.03 12.41 -4.73
CA THR A 131 -18.10 12.97 -5.71
C THR A 131 -17.23 14.04 -5.07
N ILE A 132 -15.90 13.85 -5.11
CA ILE A 132 -14.90 14.81 -4.64
C ILE A 132 -14.50 15.75 -5.78
N ALA A 133 -14.33 15.23 -6.99
CA ALA A 133 -13.92 15.98 -8.17
C ALA A 133 -14.39 15.27 -9.46
N GLY A 134 -14.55 16.05 -10.54
CA GLY A 134 -14.91 15.54 -11.86
C GLY A 134 -16.40 15.37 -12.09
N ALA A 135 -16.76 14.51 -13.09
CA ALA A 135 -18.15 14.24 -13.48
C ALA A 135 -18.71 13.08 -12.67
N ASP A 136 -19.99 13.16 -12.30
CA ASP A 136 -20.69 12.05 -11.64
C ASP A 136 -21.38 11.17 -12.69
N PRO A 137 -20.91 9.92 -12.92
CA PRO A 137 -21.53 8.99 -13.86
C PRO A 137 -22.69 8.19 -13.24
N GLY A 138 -23.11 8.46 -12.02
CA GLY A 138 -24.07 7.64 -11.27
C GLY A 138 -23.47 6.30 -10.86
N VAL A 139 -22.78 6.24 -9.74
CA VAL A 139 -21.83 5.17 -9.39
C VAL A 139 -22.46 4.08 -8.54
N PRO A 140 -22.08 2.80 -8.75
CA PRO A 140 -22.35 1.71 -7.81
C PRO A 140 -21.59 1.90 -6.51
N ALA A 141 -22.01 1.16 -5.48
CA ALA A 141 -21.26 1.12 -4.22
C ALA A 141 -19.82 0.66 -4.44
N PHE A 142 -18.87 1.38 -3.82
CA PHE A 142 -17.46 1.02 -3.83
C PHE A 142 -17.16 -0.02 -2.75
N ALA A 143 -16.29 -0.96 -3.07
CA ALA A 143 -15.83 -1.98 -2.14
C ALA A 143 -14.31 -1.99 -2.12
N ARG A 144 -13.73 -1.92 -0.92
CA ARG A 144 -12.29 -1.87 -0.74
C ARG A 144 -11.57 -3.18 -1.10
N ASP A 145 -12.25 -4.30 -0.97
CA ASP A 145 -11.77 -5.64 -1.32
C ASP A 145 -11.77 -5.91 -2.83
N ARG A 146 -12.34 -5.01 -3.60
CA ARG A 146 -12.37 -5.10 -5.05
C ARG A 146 -11.27 -4.26 -5.67
N GLY A 147 -10.32 -4.92 -6.33
CA GLY A 147 -9.24 -4.27 -7.08
C GLY A 147 -9.73 -3.46 -8.29
N ALA A 148 -8.81 -2.88 -9.03
CA ALA A 148 -9.11 -2.15 -10.26
C ALA A 148 -9.85 -3.05 -11.27
N HIS A 149 -10.93 -2.54 -11.85
CA HIS A 149 -11.80 -3.31 -12.73
C HIS A 149 -12.58 -2.42 -13.72
N LEU A 150 -13.18 -3.05 -14.71
CA LEU A 150 -14.08 -2.38 -15.64
C LEU A 150 -15.54 -2.55 -15.20
N MET A 151 -16.34 -1.51 -15.39
CA MET A 151 -17.78 -1.51 -15.20
C MET A 151 -18.48 -0.85 -16.38
N GLN A 152 -19.79 -1.11 -16.51
CA GLN A 152 -20.69 -0.35 -17.39
C GLN A 152 -21.68 0.44 -16.54
N ASP A 153 -21.95 1.68 -16.94
CA ASP A 153 -23.03 2.48 -16.37
C ASP A 153 -24.38 2.12 -17.01
N GLN A 154 -25.44 2.78 -16.53
CA GLN A 154 -26.81 2.55 -17.04
C GLN A 154 -26.99 2.89 -18.52
N THR A 155 -26.11 3.69 -19.10
CA THR A 155 -26.12 4.05 -20.53
C THR A 155 -25.34 3.06 -21.39
N GLY A 156 -24.69 2.05 -20.78
CA GLY A 156 -23.83 1.09 -21.45
C GLY A 156 -22.39 1.58 -21.65
N ARG A 157 -22.06 2.78 -21.19
CA ARG A 157 -20.71 3.34 -21.26
C ARG A 157 -19.77 2.61 -20.29
N ARG A 158 -18.55 2.33 -20.74
CA ARG A 158 -17.57 1.61 -19.94
C ARG A 158 -16.64 2.55 -19.19
N TRP A 159 -16.37 2.18 -17.96
CA TRP A 159 -15.52 2.90 -17.03
C TRP A 159 -14.49 1.97 -16.41
N MET A 160 -13.29 2.47 -16.21
CA MET A 160 -12.32 1.87 -15.30
C MET A 160 -12.57 2.40 -13.91
N VAL A 161 -12.84 1.51 -12.96
CA VAL A 161 -12.85 1.79 -11.53
C VAL A 161 -11.47 1.49 -10.97
N ASP A 162 -10.84 2.49 -10.39
CA ASP A 162 -9.47 2.45 -9.91
C ASP A 162 -9.42 2.84 -8.42
N PRO A 163 -9.35 1.85 -7.51
CA PRO A 163 -9.22 2.10 -6.08
C PRO A 163 -7.88 2.76 -5.78
N CYS A 164 -7.93 3.95 -5.17
CA CYS A 164 -6.79 4.68 -4.65
C CYS A 164 -6.86 4.65 -3.12
N LEU A 165 -6.49 3.50 -2.55
CA LEU A 165 -6.74 3.19 -1.15
C LEU A 165 -5.63 3.71 -0.25
N ALA A 166 -6.02 4.26 0.89
CA ALA A 166 -5.09 4.63 1.94
C ALA A 166 -4.35 3.40 2.51
N PRO A 167 -3.05 3.52 2.80
CA PRO A 167 -2.35 2.46 3.52
C PRO A 167 -3.03 2.18 4.86
N ARG A 168 -3.32 0.92 5.16
CA ARG A 168 -3.88 0.52 6.47
C ARG A 168 -2.84 0.08 7.48
N ALA A 169 -1.65 -0.26 7.02
CA ALA A 169 -0.55 -0.56 7.90
C ALA A 169 -0.10 0.71 8.61
N HIS A 170 -0.19 0.70 9.93
CA HIS A 170 0.30 1.80 10.77
C HIS A 170 1.33 1.28 11.75
N LEU A 171 2.46 1.99 11.85
CA LEU A 171 3.54 1.72 12.78
C LEU A 171 3.70 2.91 13.73
N THR A 172 3.58 2.66 15.03
CA THR A 172 4.07 3.59 16.06
C THR A 172 5.47 3.16 16.47
N LEU A 173 6.48 3.96 16.11
CA LEU A 173 7.88 3.67 16.35
C LEU A 173 8.41 4.58 17.45
N PHE A 174 8.86 4.01 18.55
CA PHE A 174 9.45 4.72 19.69
C PHE A 174 10.96 4.64 19.64
N GLY A 175 11.60 5.80 19.49
CA GLY A 175 13.06 5.97 19.46
C GLY A 175 13.58 6.55 18.14
N ALA A 176 14.18 7.76 18.22
CA ALA A 176 14.74 8.46 17.06
C ALA A 176 16.28 8.31 16.93
N GLY A 177 16.84 7.25 17.53
CA GLY A 177 18.26 6.92 17.37
C GLY A 177 18.60 6.39 15.96
N HIS A 178 19.86 6.01 15.75
CA HIS A 178 20.38 5.58 14.45
C HIS A 178 19.56 4.46 13.77
N VAL A 179 19.09 3.48 14.56
CA VAL A 179 18.28 2.37 14.02
C VAL A 179 16.88 2.85 13.66
N GLY A 180 16.23 3.66 14.51
CA GLY A 180 14.93 4.25 14.22
C GLY A 180 14.96 5.08 12.94
N ALA A 181 15.94 5.96 12.80
CA ALA A 181 16.14 6.77 11.61
C ALA A 181 16.40 5.92 10.34
N ALA A 182 17.12 4.80 10.47
CA ALA A 182 17.34 3.89 9.35
C ALA A 182 16.05 3.15 8.93
N ILE A 183 15.23 2.73 9.90
CA ILE A 183 13.93 2.09 9.65
C ILE A 183 12.97 3.09 8.98
N VAL A 184 12.85 4.31 9.51
CA VAL A 184 11.99 5.35 8.94
C VAL A 184 12.37 5.65 7.48
N ARG A 185 13.66 5.77 7.17
CA ARG A 185 14.12 5.93 5.77
C ARG A 185 13.76 4.75 4.89
N ALA A 186 13.89 3.52 5.39
CA ALA A 186 13.55 2.31 4.62
C ALA A 186 12.04 2.16 4.40
N LEU A 187 11.21 2.69 5.30
CA LEU A 187 9.74 2.69 5.19
C LEU A 187 9.19 3.83 4.33
N ALA A 188 10.00 4.79 3.90
CA ALA A 188 9.56 6.02 3.25
C ALA A 188 8.67 5.81 2.02
N GLU A 189 8.96 4.76 1.24
CA GLU A 189 8.25 4.41 0.00
C GLU A 189 7.31 3.20 0.15
N LEU A 190 7.24 2.62 1.35
CA LEU A 190 6.40 1.46 1.60
C LEU A 190 4.95 1.87 1.92
N PRO A 191 3.95 1.00 1.62
CA PRO A 191 2.53 1.31 1.80
C PRO A 191 2.10 1.26 3.27
N CYS A 192 2.67 2.14 4.09
CA CYS A 192 2.37 2.28 5.51
C CYS A 192 2.38 3.74 5.94
N THR A 193 1.80 4.02 7.10
CA THR A 193 1.97 5.28 7.82
C THR A 193 2.77 5.04 9.09
N VAL A 194 3.57 6.01 9.51
CA VAL A 194 4.43 5.91 10.70
C VAL A 194 4.18 7.11 11.61
N THR A 195 3.90 6.86 12.89
CA THR A 195 4.07 7.84 13.96
C THR A 195 5.41 7.58 14.61
N TRP A 196 6.34 8.51 14.48
CA TRP A 196 7.70 8.39 14.98
C TRP A 196 7.89 9.23 16.24
N VAL A 197 8.06 8.56 17.39
CA VAL A 197 8.00 9.14 18.71
C VAL A 197 9.39 9.13 19.38
N ASP A 198 9.82 10.24 19.93
CA ASP A 198 10.97 10.34 20.86
C ASP A 198 10.72 11.50 21.84
N GLU A 199 11.27 11.41 23.05
CA GLU A 199 11.19 12.50 24.04
C GLU A 199 12.05 13.72 23.64
N ARG A 200 13.03 13.54 22.74
CA ARG A 200 14.02 14.51 22.33
C ARG A 200 13.75 15.00 20.91
N GLU A 201 13.30 16.24 20.80
CA GLU A 201 12.95 16.86 19.51
C GLU A 201 14.15 16.97 18.56
N ASP A 202 15.35 17.22 19.10
CA ASP A 202 16.60 17.36 18.34
C ASP A 202 17.11 16.08 17.69
N MET A 203 16.54 14.93 18.02
CA MET A 203 16.89 13.65 17.41
C MET A 203 16.26 13.44 16.03
N PHE A 204 15.23 14.21 15.67
CA PHE A 204 14.58 14.07 14.38
C PHE A 204 15.33 14.82 13.28
N PRO A 205 15.52 14.21 12.08
CA PRO A 205 16.16 14.89 10.96
C PRO A 205 15.24 15.99 10.39
N ALA A 206 15.86 17.01 9.76
CA ALA A 206 15.11 18.10 9.14
C ALA A 206 14.18 17.63 7.98
N ALA A 207 14.54 16.56 7.28
CA ALA A 207 13.71 15.98 6.20
C ALA A 207 12.98 14.74 6.71
N ILE A 208 11.67 14.85 6.82
CA ILE A 208 10.78 13.75 7.24
C ILE A 208 10.04 13.20 6.02
N PRO A 209 10.01 11.87 5.82
CA PRO A 209 9.24 11.26 4.75
C PRO A 209 7.75 11.60 4.83
N ALA A 210 7.07 11.70 3.68
CA ALA A 210 5.66 12.12 3.59
C ALA A 210 4.68 11.19 4.32
N ASN A 211 5.03 9.91 4.48
CA ASN A 211 4.23 8.92 5.20
C ASN A 211 4.52 8.88 6.72
N VAL A 212 5.35 9.79 7.24
CA VAL A 212 5.78 9.84 8.64
C VAL A 212 5.23 11.10 9.31
N THR A 213 4.70 10.94 10.51
CA THR A 213 4.38 12.01 11.45
C THR A 213 5.34 11.92 12.62
N VAL A 214 6.00 13.01 12.96
CA VAL A 214 6.90 13.10 14.11
C VAL A 214 6.12 13.56 15.33
N GLU A 215 6.40 12.94 16.48
CA GLU A 215 5.83 13.28 17.76
C GLU A 215 6.94 13.38 18.82
N ALA A 216 7.31 14.62 19.18
CA ALA A 216 8.19 14.90 20.28
C ALA A 216 7.38 15.00 21.57
N SER A 217 7.38 13.95 22.40
CA SER A 217 6.50 13.85 23.55
C SER A 217 7.24 13.47 24.83
N GLU A 218 7.05 14.25 25.89
CA GLU A 218 7.52 13.91 27.24
C GLU A 218 6.73 12.74 27.87
N LEU A 219 5.56 12.40 27.29
CA LEU A 219 4.71 11.30 27.71
C LEU A 219 4.46 10.33 26.54
N PRO A 220 5.48 9.58 26.08
CA PRO A 220 5.36 8.72 24.90
C PRO A 220 4.27 7.63 25.05
N GLU A 221 3.92 7.26 26.29
CA GLU A 221 2.83 6.31 26.56
C GLU A 221 1.47 6.80 26.10
N ALA A 222 1.23 8.11 26.01
CA ALA A 222 0.01 8.69 25.47
C ALA A 222 -0.15 8.33 23.98
N CYS A 223 0.95 8.34 23.22
CA CYS A 223 0.95 7.96 21.79
C CYS A 223 0.55 6.48 21.57
N VAL A 224 0.71 5.63 22.59
CA VAL A 224 0.20 4.25 22.53
C VAL A 224 -1.33 4.25 22.52
N ALA A 225 -1.97 5.07 23.36
CA ALA A 225 -3.43 5.14 23.47
C ALA A 225 -4.07 5.80 22.23
N GLU A 226 -3.40 6.80 21.65
CA GLU A 226 -3.89 7.57 20.50
C GLU A 226 -3.67 6.86 19.15
N ALA A 227 -2.82 5.84 19.12
CA ALA A 227 -2.55 5.11 17.88
C ALA A 227 -3.83 4.46 17.32
N PRO A 228 -4.00 4.43 15.98
CA PRO A 228 -5.13 3.78 15.34
C PRO A 228 -5.32 2.32 15.78
N PRO A 229 -6.55 1.80 15.75
CA PRO A 229 -6.79 0.39 16.05
C PRO A 229 -6.01 -0.51 15.08
N HIS A 230 -5.58 -1.67 15.58
CA HIS A 230 -4.78 -2.64 14.84
C HIS A 230 -3.43 -2.09 14.34
N SER A 231 -2.85 -1.14 15.06
CA SER A 231 -1.49 -0.64 14.80
C SER A 231 -0.42 -1.67 15.15
N SER A 232 0.71 -1.56 14.47
CA SER A 232 1.96 -2.20 14.85
C SER A 232 2.77 -1.26 15.73
N TYR A 233 3.50 -1.81 16.69
CA TYR A 233 4.34 -1.04 17.61
C TYR A 233 5.78 -1.54 17.56
N LEU A 234 6.73 -0.61 17.58
CA LEU A 234 8.15 -0.92 17.63
C LEU A 234 8.85 -0.06 18.69
N VAL A 235 9.31 -0.71 19.75
CA VAL A 235 9.96 -0.04 20.87
C VAL A 235 11.47 -0.25 20.80
N MET A 236 12.20 0.86 20.70
CA MET A 236 13.65 0.90 20.59
C MET A 236 14.26 2.16 21.18
N THR A 237 13.78 2.58 22.34
CA THR A 237 14.30 3.79 22.97
C THR A 237 15.70 3.56 23.55
N HIS A 238 16.36 4.64 23.96
CA HIS A 238 17.64 4.57 24.65
C HIS A 238 17.53 4.23 26.14
N ASN A 239 16.29 4.18 26.68
CA ASN A 239 16.00 4.07 28.09
C ASN A 239 15.20 2.78 28.40
N HIS A 240 15.81 1.85 29.13
CA HIS A 240 15.18 0.59 29.52
C HIS A 240 13.90 0.75 30.36
N ALA A 241 13.83 1.78 31.21
CA ALA A 241 12.64 2.03 32.04
C ALA A 241 11.50 2.54 31.16
N LEU A 242 11.79 3.39 30.18
CA LEU A 242 10.80 3.82 29.20
C LEU A 242 10.33 2.65 28.31
N ASP A 243 11.26 1.83 27.81
CA ASP A 243 10.90 0.62 27.06
C ASP A 243 9.93 -0.27 27.85
N GLN A 244 10.14 -0.41 29.18
CA GLN A 244 9.25 -1.19 30.04
C GLN A 244 7.87 -0.54 30.15
N ARG A 245 7.76 0.77 30.40
CA ARG A 245 6.48 1.46 30.51
C ARG A 245 5.68 1.39 29.19
N LEU A 246 6.36 1.62 28.04
CA LEU A 246 5.76 1.48 26.71
C LEU A 246 5.26 0.06 26.44
N THR A 247 6.09 -0.95 26.77
CA THR A 247 5.69 -2.36 26.64
C THR A 247 4.42 -2.66 27.43
N GLU A 248 4.34 -2.18 28.68
CA GLU A 248 3.15 -2.37 29.52
C GLU A 248 1.91 -1.65 28.98
N ALA A 249 2.09 -0.42 28.46
CA ALA A 249 1.00 0.32 27.83
C ALA A 249 0.47 -0.41 26.58
N ILE A 250 1.36 -0.90 25.72
CA ILE A 250 1.02 -1.68 24.52
C ILE A 250 0.32 -2.98 24.91
N MET A 251 0.82 -3.69 25.94
CA MET A 251 0.23 -4.94 26.41
C MET A 251 -1.15 -4.77 27.05
N ARG A 252 -1.58 -3.58 27.41
CA ARG A 252 -2.95 -3.31 27.91
C ARG A 252 -3.96 -3.11 26.77
N ARG A 253 -3.50 -2.78 25.55
CA ARG A 253 -4.41 -2.62 24.40
C ARG A 253 -4.80 -3.99 23.84
N GLU A 254 -6.08 -4.21 23.58
CA GLU A 254 -6.57 -5.48 23.03
C GLU A 254 -6.46 -5.54 21.50
N ASP A 255 -6.30 -4.40 20.85
CA ASP A 255 -6.33 -4.23 19.40
C ASP A 255 -4.93 -4.08 18.77
N VAL A 256 -3.87 -4.54 19.42
CA VAL A 256 -2.51 -4.56 18.90
C VAL A 256 -2.39 -5.60 17.79
N HIS A 257 -1.94 -5.17 16.60
CA HIS A 257 -1.71 -6.10 15.51
C HIS A 257 -0.37 -6.82 15.64
N TRP A 258 0.69 -6.07 15.93
CA TRP A 258 2.04 -6.60 16.09
C TRP A 258 2.83 -5.73 17.06
N PHE A 259 3.70 -6.36 17.85
CA PHE A 259 4.57 -5.65 18.77
C PHE A 259 5.99 -6.20 18.73
N GLY A 260 6.95 -5.34 18.37
CA GLY A 260 8.38 -5.60 18.38
C GLY A 260 9.13 -4.78 19.41
N LEU A 261 10.04 -5.43 20.12
CA LEU A 261 10.96 -4.80 21.10
C LEU A 261 12.39 -5.05 20.68
N ILE A 262 13.18 -3.97 20.53
CA ILE A 262 14.63 -4.12 20.31
C ILE A 262 15.29 -4.66 21.58
N GLY A 263 16.01 -5.75 21.44
CA GLY A 263 16.71 -6.34 22.58
C GLY A 263 17.31 -7.69 22.29
N SER A 264 18.12 -8.16 23.26
CA SER A 264 18.64 -9.52 23.29
C SER A 264 17.61 -10.50 23.87
N LYS A 265 17.86 -11.80 23.73
CA LYS A 265 17.07 -12.84 24.42
C LYS A 265 17.05 -12.63 25.93
N THR A 266 18.12 -12.13 26.52
CA THR A 266 18.18 -11.80 27.96
C THR A 266 17.22 -10.67 28.32
N LYS A 267 17.17 -9.59 27.51
CA LYS A 267 16.20 -8.50 27.71
C LYS A 267 14.78 -9.02 27.60
N ARG A 268 14.50 -9.87 26.59
CA ARG A 268 13.19 -10.52 26.43
C ARG A 268 12.76 -11.24 27.70
N MET A 269 13.59 -12.14 28.23
CA MET A 269 13.27 -12.90 29.44
C MET A 269 12.97 -12.00 30.67
N GLN A 270 13.73 -10.90 30.82
CA GLN A 270 13.49 -9.94 31.90
C GLN A 270 12.12 -9.24 31.75
N PHE A 271 11.76 -8.89 30.53
CA PHE A 271 10.44 -8.25 30.26
C PHE A 271 9.30 -9.24 30.43
N GLU A 272 9.42 -10.47 29.94
CA GLU A 272 8.44 -11.54 30.13
C GLU A 272 8.13 -11.76 31.61
N HIS A 273 9.19 -11.92 32.42
CA HIS A 273 9.01 -12.13 33.87
C HIS A 273 8.25 -10.96 34.55
N ARG A 274 8.57 -9.71 34.17
CA ARG A 274 7.91 -8.52 34.72
C ARG A 274 6.46 -8.41 34.26
N LEU A 275 6.15 -8.74 33.00
CA LEU A 275 4.80 -8.75 32.46
C LEU A 275 3.94 -9.82 33.12
N GLN A 276 4.47 -11.04 33.32
CA GLN A 276 3.83 -12.11 34.06
C GLN A 276 3.48 -11.71 35.49
N ALA A 277 4.45 -11.08 36.20
CA ALA A 277 4.25 -10.58 37.57
C ALA A 277 3.14 -9.51 37.66
N ARG A 278 2.78 -8.86 36.54
CA ARG A 278 1.70 -7.86 36.42
C ARG A 278 0.39 -8.44 35.85
N GLY A 279 0.33 -9.75 35.67
CA GLY A 279 -0.88 -10.45 35.21
C GLY A 279 -1.19 -10.30 33.73
N VAL A 280 -0.20 -9.97 32.89
CA VAL A 280 -0.38 -9.96 31.42
C VAL A 280 -0.57 -11.40 30.95
N ASP A 281 -1.54 -11.61 30.07
CA ASP A 281 -1.86 -12.91 29.49
C ASP A 281 -0.65 -13.50 28.74
N GLN A 282 -0.41 -14.81 28.93
CA GLN A 282 0.77 -15.50 28.38
C GLN A 282 0.78 -15.49 26.84
N ALA A 283 -0.36 -15.65 26.19
CA ALA A 283 -0.45 -15.62 24.74
C ALA A 283 -0.02 -14.28 24.18
N ARG A 284 -0.29 -13.18 24.87
CA ARG A 284 0.15 -11.83 24.50
C ARG A 284 1.65 -11.65 24.69
N ILE A 285 2.21 -12.21 25.76
CA ILE A 285 3.65 -12.21 26.02
C ILE A 285 4.38 -13.00 24.92
N ASP A 286 3.84 -14.16 24.56
CA ASP A 286 4.41 -15.01 23.51
C ASP A 286 4.38 -14.33 22.13
N ALA A 287 3.35 -13.53 21.85
CA ALA A 287 3.22 -12.76 20.62
C ALA A 287 4.22 -11.59 20.50
N MET A 288 4.86 -11.16 21.61
CA MET A 288 5.89 -10.14 21.59
C MET A 288 7.11 -10.61 20.81
N VAL A 289 7.52 -9.84 19.80
CA VAL A 289 8.70 -10.14 18.98
C VAL A 289 9.94 -9.47 19.59
N CYS A 290 10.83 -10.27 20.13
CA CYS A 290 12.13 -9.83 20.66
C CYS A 290 13.13 -11.01 20.64
N PRO A 291 14.25 -10.91 19.94
CA PRO A 291 14.72 -9.79 19.09
C PRO A 291 13.83 -9.54 17.86
N ILE A 292 13.83 -8.28 17.38
CA ILE A 292 13.19 -7.88 16.14
C ILE A 292 14.02 -8.31 14.91
N GLY A 293 13.36 -8.37 13.75
CA GLY A 293 13.98 -8.71 12.47
C GLY A 293 13.86 -10.19 12.12
N ILE A 294 14.36 -10.54 10.95
CA ILE A 294 14.31 -11.90 10.39
C ILE A 294 15.41 -12.75 11.00
N ALA A 295 15.07 -13.97 11.41
CA ALA A 295 16.01 -14.94 11.96
C ALA A 295 17.15 -15.24 10.97
N GLY A 296 18.36 -15.36 11.48
CA GLY A 296 19.57 -15.59 10.66
C GLY A 296 20.32 -14.34 10.24
N ILE A 297 19.70 -13.15 10.30
CA ILE A 297 20.39 -11.86 10.09
C ILE A 297 20.97 -11.39 11.44
N THR A 298 22.31 -11.41 11.58
CA THR A 298 23.00 -11.13 12.85
C THR A 298 23.79 -9.82 12.85
N ASN A 299 23.97 -9.20 11.69
CA ASN A 299 24.70 -7.93 11.56
C ASN A 299 23.92 -6.80 12.25
N LYS A 300 24.62 -6.05 13.12
CA LYS A 300 24.04 -4.98 13.95
C LYS A 300 24.12 -3.59 13.34
N ALA A 301 24.60 -3.46 12.09
CA ALA A 301 24.60 -2.16 11.42
C ALA A 301 23.15 -1.64 11.28
N PRO A 302 22.87 -0.36 11.57
CA PRO A 302 21.52 0.20 11.54
C PRO A 302 20.77 -0.08 10.24
N ALA A 303 21.43 0.02 9.09
CA ALA A 303 20.82 -0.26 7.78
C ALA A 303 20.42 -1.74 7.61
N VAL A 304 21.22 -2.68 8.16
CA VAL A 304 20.90 -4.13 8.08
C VAL A 304 19.75 -4.47 9.02
N ILE A 305 19.73 -3.89 10.22
CA ILE A 305 18.58 -4.05 11.14
C ILE A 305 17.31 -3.48 10.46
N ALA A 306 17.41 -2.28 9.87
CA ALA A 306 16.29 -1.66 9.18
C ALA A 306 15.73 -2.53 8.06
N ALA A 307 16.57 -3.06 7.17
CA ALA A 307 16.15 -3.95 6.09
C ALA A 307 15.44 -5.21 6.63
N SER A 308 16.01 -5.82 7.68
CA SER A 308 15.45 -7.01 8.32
C SER A 308 14.09 -6.74 8.99
N VAL A 309 13.96 -5.63 9.69
CA VAL A 309 12.71 -5.22 10.37
C VAL A 309 11.63 -4.83 9.34
N CYS A 310 11.99 -4.08 8.30
CA CYS A 310 11.04 -3.72 7.25
C CYS A 310 10.49 -4.95 6.52
N ALA A 311 11.33 -5.92 6.19
CA ALA A 311 10.89 -7.17 5.59
C ALA A 311 9.98 -7.98 6.54
N GLN A 312 10.28 -8.01 7.85
CA GLN A 312 9.41 -8.63 8.86
C GLN A 312 8.05 -7.93 8.92
N LEU A 313 8.02 -6.60 8.96
CA LEU A 313 6.79 -5.82 9.00
C LEU A 313 5.94 -6.01 7.73
N LEU A 314 6.56 -6.03 6.55
CA LEU A 314 5.84 -6.31 5.29
C LEU A 314 5.14 -7.66 5.34
N GLY A 315 5.82 -8.74 5.76
CA GLY A 315 5.20 -10.05 5.90
C GLY A 315 4.02 -10.07 6.88
N VAL A 316 4.13 -9.34 8.00
CA VAL A 316 3.05 -9.18 8.99
C VAL A 316 1.85 -8.44 8.39
N TRP A 317 2.09 -7.34 7.68
CA TRP A 317 1.02 -6.51 7.10
C TRP A 317 0.32 -7.20 5.92
N GLU A 318 1.06 -7.91 5.07
CA GLU A 318 0.47 -8.70 3.98
C GLU A 318 -0.38 -9.87 4.51
N ALA A 319 0.08 -10.56 5.54
CA ALA A 319 -0.72 -11.61 6.19
C ALA A 319 -2.02 -11.05 6.80
N GLN A 320 -1.97 -9.86 7.42
CA GLN A 320 -3.15 -9.17 7.93
C GLN A 320 -4.13 -8.80 6.81
N GLN A 321 -3.61 -8.30 5.71
CA GLN A 321 -4.43 -7.94 4.56
C GLN A 321 -5.09 -9.18 3.93
N ALA A 322 -4.35 -10.26 3.77
CA ALA A 322 -4.87 -11.52 3.24
C ALA A 322 -5.98 -12.12 4.12
N ALA A 323 -5.83 -12.03 5.45
CA ALA A 323 -6.85 -12.52 6.39
C ALA A 323 -8.17 -11.70 6.37
N ARG A 324 -8.13 -10.47 5.85
CA ARG A 324 -9.31 -9.58 5.73
C ARG A 324 -10.04 -9.71 4.39
N LEU A 325 -9.40 -10.33 3.39
CA LEU A 325 -10.06 -10.59 2.11
C LEU A 325 -11.03 -11.76 2.28
N PRO A 326 -12.29 -11.66 1.81
CA PRO A 326 -13.18 -12.81 1.78
C PRO A 326 -12.50 -13.91 0.95
N GLN A 327 -12.44 -15.12 1.51
CA GLN A 327 -11.95 -16.28 0.77
C GLN A 327 -12.83 -16.42 -0.48
N GLN A 328 -12.25 -16.18 -1.65
CA GLN A 328 -12.94 -16.51 -2.90
C GLN A 328 -13.26 -18.01 -2.87
N PRO A 329 -14.52 -18.42 -3.06
CA PRO A 329 -14.82 -19.84 -3.17
C PRO A 329 -13.97 -20.39 -4.30
N ASP A 330 -13.27 -21.49 -4.01
CA ASP A 330 -12.43 -22.20 -4.98
C ASP A 330 -13.31 -22.66 -6.16
N LEU A 331 -13.34 -21.85 -7.22
CA LEU A 331 -14.06 -22.13 -8.44
C LEU A 331 -13.61 -23.44 -9.10
N THR A 332 -12.43 -23.91 -8.80
CA THR A 332 -11.88 -25.19 -9.27
C THR A 332 -12.62 -26.37 -8.64
N ALA A 333 -12.94 -26.27 -7.34
CA ALA A 333 -13.71 -27.29 -6.62
C ALA A 333 -15.18 -27.33 -7.07
N THR A 334 -15.75 -26.20 -7.46
CA THR A 334 -17.14 -26.10 -7.96
C THR A 334 -17.25 -26.69 -9.38
N LEU A 335 -16.27 -26.44 -10.24
CA LEU A 335 -16.25 -27.02 -11.60
C LEU A 335 -16.00 -28.53 -11.60
N LEU A 336 -15.20 -29.06 -10.69
CA LEU A 336 -14.99 -30.51 -10.55
C LEU A 336 -16.23 -31.23 -10.00
N ARG A 337 -17.04 -30.60 -9.16
CA ARG A 337 -18.32 -31.17 -8.68
C ARG A 337 -19.40 -31.13 -9.76
N ALA A 338 -19.42 -30.12 -10.62
CA ALA A 338 -20.37 -30.03 -11.74
C ALA A 338 -20.05 -31.03 -12.87
N ALA A 339 -18.79 -31.40 -13.05
CA ALA A 339 -18.36 -32.39 -14.05
C ALA A 339 -18.51 -33.85 -13.59
N GLY A 340 -18.74 -34.08 -12.29
CA GLY A 340 -18.83 -35.42 -11.68
C GLY A 340 -20.24 -36.02 -11.55
N SER A 341 -21.29 -35.30 -11.94
CA SER A 341 -22.67 -35.78 -11.82
C SER A 341 -23.30 -36.04 -13.20
N ASN A 342 -22.86 -37.08 -13.88
CA ASN A 342 -23.72 -37.80 -14.81
C ASN A 342 -23.18 -39.25 -15.01
N PRO A 343 -23.65 -40.25 -14.26
CA PRO A 343 -23.63 -41.63 -14.69
C PRO A 343 -25.03 -42.03 -15.10
N HIS A 344 -25.15 -42.53 -16.33
CA HIS A 344 -26.27 -43.33 -16.87
C HIS A 344 -27.56 -42.63 -17.21
N GLN A 345 -27.80 -42.52 -18.50
CA GLN A 345 -28.97 -43.13 -19.11
C GLN A 345 -28.85 -43.16 -20.65
N PHE A 346 -28.85 -44.40 -21.17
CA PHE A 346 -29.11 -44.89 -22.53
C PHE A 346 -28.04 -44.70 -23.59
#